data_45ca5b7b8df5423937a61bc398b48045
#
_entry.id   45ca5b7b8df5423937a61bc398b48045
#
_cell.length_a   1.000
_cell.length_b   1.000
_cell.length_c   1.000
_cell.angle_alpha   90.00
_cell.angle_beta   90.00
_cell.angle_gamma   90.00
#
_symmetry.space_group_name_H-M   'P 1'
#
loop_
_entity.id
_entity.type
_entity.pdbx_description
1 polymer ?
#
loop_
_entity_poly.entity_id
_entity_poly.type
_entity_poly.pdbx_seq_one_letter_code
_entity_poly.pdbx_strand_id
1 'polypeptide(L)' 'EVLCGLTPTEIQSAVQLIKRIRDQGTTIVFVEHVMDAVMALTDRIVVFDQGVLLAEGAPKEVMQRPAVVEAYLGLAHA' A
#
# COMPACT_ATOMS: atom_id res chain seq x y z
N GLU A 1 -6.89 -1.57 -5.18
CA GLU A 1 -7.77 -2.59 -5.77
C GLU A 1 -7.43 -2.94 -7.22
N VAL A 2 -6.59 -2.11 -7.83
CA VAL A 2 -6.14 -2.33 -9.21
C VAL A 2 -5.41 -3.67 -9.35
N LEU A 3 -4.70 -4.08 -8.30
CA LEU A 3 -3.89 -5.29 -8.31
C LEU A 3 -4.63 -6.55 -7.87
N CYS A 4 -5.90 -6.41 -7.51
CA CYS A 4 -6.72 -7.53 -7.08
C CYS A 4 -6.88 -8.54 -8.22
N GLY A 5 -6.67 -9.82 -7.92
CA GLY A 5 -6.82 -10.89 -8.89
C GLY A 5 -5.64 -11.09 -9.84
N LEU A 6 -4.59 -10.29 -9.73
CA LEU A 6 -3.40 -10.47 -10.54
C LEU A 6 -2.48 -11.55 -9.94
N THR A 7 -1.76 -12.24 -10.80
CA THR A 7 -0.70 -13.16 -10.36
C THR A 7 0.48 -12.35 -9.82
N PRO A 8 1.38 -12.97 -9.03
CA PRO A 8 2.58 -12.27 -8.57
C PRO A 8 3.40 -11.66 -9.71
N THR A 9 3.52 -12.34 -10.84
CA THR A 9 4.25 -11.83 -12.00
C THR A 9 3.55 -10.60 -12.59
N GLU A 10 2.23 -10.65 -12.70
CA GLU A 10 1.44 -9.52 -13.19
C GLU A 10 1.52 -8.32 -12.25
N ILE A 11 1.55 -8.55 -10.94
CA ILE A 11 1.73 -7.51 -9.95
C ILE A 11 3.09 -6.84 -10.14
N GLN A 12 4.15 -7.62 -10.35
CA GLN A 12 5.49 -7.08 -10.59
C GLN A 12 5.51 -6.19 -11.84
N SER A 13 4.85 -6.61 -12.91
CA SER A 13 4.77 -5.81 -14.14
C SER A 13 4.01 -4.50 -13.91
N ALA A 14 2.91 -4.55 -13.18
CA ALA A 14 2.13 -3.37 -12.84
C ALA A 14 2.94 -2.40 -11.98
N VAL A 15 3.68 -2.91 -11.00
CA VAL A 15 4.54 -2.10 -10.14
C VAL A 15 5.59 -1.37 -10.96
N GLN A 16 6.23 -2.05 -11.92
CA GLN A 16 7.24 -1.43 -12.78
C GLN A 16 6.64 -0.33 -13.65
N LEU A 17 5.45 -0.55 -14.19
CA LEU A 17 4.76 0.46 -14.98
C LEU A 17 4.44 1.71 -14.15
N ILE A 18 3.91 1.52 -12.96
CA ILE A 18 3.57 2.63 -12.06
C ILE A 18 4.82 3.42 -11.68
N LYS A 19 5.93 2.72 -11.40
CA LYS A 19 7.20 3.38 -11.10
C LYS A 19 7.67 4.26 -12.25
N ARG A 20 7.53 3.80 -13.48
CA ARG A 20 7.91 4.60 -14.66
C ARG A 20 7.07 5.86 -14.79
N ILE A 21 5.77 5.76 -14.56
CA ILE A 21 4.87 6.92 -14.61
C ILE A 21 5.25 7.93 -13.52
N ARG A 22 5.52 7.44 -12.31
CA ARG A 22 5.96 8.27 -11.19
C ARG A 22 7.27 8.99 -11.51
N ASP A 23 8.23 8.27 -12.07
CA ASP A 23 9.56 8.81 -12.38
C ASP A 23 9.53 9.87 -13.46
N GLN A 24 8.45 9.94 -14.24
CA GLN A 24 8.22 11.00 -15.22
C GLN A 24 7.66 12.28 -14.60
N GLY A 25 7.52 12.33 -13.28
CA GLY A 25 7.05 13.49 -12.56
C GLY A 25 5.56 13.50 -12.23
N THR A 26 4.86 12.42 -12.52
CA THR A 26 3.42 12.31 -12.23
C THR A 26 3.20 11.95 -10.77
N THR A 27 2.38 12.74 -10.09
CA THR A 27 1.91 12.37 -8.75
C THR A 27 0.83 11.30 -8.87
N ILE A 28 0.97 10.23 -8.11
CA ILE A 28 0.06 9.10 -8.18
C ILE A 28 -0.59 8.86 -6.82
N VAL A 29 -1.91 8.75 -6.81
CA VAL A 29 -2.67 8.34 -5.64
C VAL A 29 -3.37 7.04 -6.00
N PHE A 30 -3.20 6.01 -5.18
CA PHE A 30 -3.90 4.75 -5.40
C PHE A 30 -4.33 4.13 -4.08
N VAL A 31 -5.38 3.32 -4.15
CA VAL A 31 -5.91 2.63 -2.98
C VAL A 31 -5.67 1.14 -3.18
N GLU A 32 -4.98 0.53 -2.23
CA GLU A 32 -4.55 -0.86 -2.38
C GLU A 32 -4.38 -1.53 -1.03
N HIS A 33 -4.47 -2.85 -1.02
CA HIS A 33 -4.21 -3.67 0.14
C HIS A 33 -3.13 -4.73 -0.11
N VAL A 34 -2.54 -4.76 -1.31
CA VAL A 34 -1.40 -5.63 -1.61
C VAL A 34 -0.16 -4.97 -1.02
N MET A 35 0.22 -5.39 0.17
CA MET A 35 1.24 -4.70 0.97
C MET A 35 2.59 -4.60 0.29
N ASP A 36 3.03 -5.65 -0.40
CA ASP A 36 4.31 -5.61 -1.10
C ASP A 36 4.36 -4.48 -2.14
N ALA A 37 3.26 -4.30 -2.88
CA ALA A 37 3.15 -3.23 -3.87
C ALA A 37 3.09 -1.85 -3.19
N VAL A 38 2.31 -1.74 -2.12
CA VAL A 38 2.19 -0.49 -1.37
C VAL A 38 3.55 -0.06 -0.85
N MET A 39 4.29 -0.98 -0.23
CA MET A 39 5.62 -0.67 0.32
C MET A 39 6.63 -0.32 -0.76
N ALA A 40 6.53 -0.95 -1.94
CA ALA A 40 7.46 -0.72 -3.03
C ALA A 40 7.22 0.59 -3.78
N LEU A 41 5.98 1.06 -3.83
CA LEU A 41 5.58 2.18 -4.69
C LEU A 41 5.41 3.51 -3.98
N THR A 42 5.14 3.49 -2.67
CA THR A 42 4.70 4.70 -1.99
C THR A 42 5.82 5.42 -1.27
N ASP A 43 5.74 6.75 -1.30
CA ASP A 43 6.57 7.62 -0.47
C ASP A 43 5.86 7.92 0.85
N ARG A 44 4.54 7.85 0.83
CA ARG A 44 3.70 8.15 1.99
C ARG A 44 2.42 7.35 1.89
N ILE A 45 1.95 6.83 3.01
CA ILE A 45 0.69 6.11 3.06
C ILE A 45 -0.24 6.72 4.10
N VAL A 46 -1.53 6.53 3.85
CA VAL A 46 -2.59 6.92 4.76
C VAL A 46 -3.42 5.66 5.00
N VAL A 47 -3.60 5.30 6.26
CA VAL A 47 -4.31 4.07 6.63
C VAL A 47 -5.65 4.42 7.26
N PHE A 48 -6.71 3.87 6.68
CA PHE A 48 -8.06 4.01 7.20
C PHE A 48 -8.60 2.67 7.67
N ASP A 49 -9.44 2.71 8.69
CA ASP A 49 -10.21 1.56 9.13
C ASP A 49 -11.61 2.06 9.48
N GLN A 50 -12.62 1.50 8.79
CA GLN A 50 -14.03 1.86 8.98
C GLN A 50 -14.26 3.38 8.93
N GLY A 51 -13.62 4.04 7.99
CA GLY A 51 -13.76 5.47 7.79
C GLY A 51 -12.95 6.35 8.76
N VAL A 52 -12.17 5.73 9.63
CA VAL A 52 -11.34 6.45 10.60
C VAL A 52 -9.89 6.41 10.19
N LEU A 53 -9.23 7.56 10.20
CA LEU A 53 -7.80 7.67 9.94
C LEU A 53 -7.02 7.07 11.11
N LEU A 54 -6.28 6.00 10.87
CA LEU A 54 -5.46 5.36 11.89
C LEU A 54 -4.03 5.91 11.94
N ALA A 55 -3.44 6.15 10.78
CA ALA A 55 -2.05 6.59 10.71
C ALA A 55 -1.75 7.17 9.34
N GLU A 56 -0.71 7.98 9.28
CA GLU A 56 -0.24 8.57 8.04
C GLU A 56 1.26 8.87 8.17
N GLY A 57 2.01 8.68 7.09
CA GLY A 57 3.43 8.95 7.08
C GLY A 57 4.21 7.99 6.19
N ALA A 58 5.51 7.85 6.49
CA ALA A 58 6.38 6.95 5.75
C ALA A 58 5.90 5.50 5.90
N PRO A 59 5.91 4.70 4.82
CA PRO A 59 5.37 3.35 4.86
C PRO A 59 5.92 2.48 5.99
N LYS A 60 7.23 2.49 6.18
CA LYS A 60 7.86 1.65 7.21
C LYS A 60 7.43 2.02 8.62
N GLU A 61 7.31 3.30 8.90
CA GLU A 61 6.87 3.78 10.22
C GLU A 61 5.41 3.44 10.47
N VAL A 62 4.56 3.72 9.47
CA VAL A 62 3.13 3.52 9.61
C VAL A 62 2.80 2.05 9.82
N MET A 63 3.46 1.16 9.09
CA MET A 63 3.20 -0.27 9.20
C MET A 63 3.69 -0.90 10.50
N GLN A 64 4.45 -0.17 11.30
CA GLN A 64 4.88 -0.61 12.63
C GLN A 64 3.97 -0.10 13.75
N ARG A 65 3.04 0.78 13.46
CA ARG A 65 2.13 1.31 14.48
C ARG A 65 1.17 0.24 14.97
N PRO A 66 0.99 0.11 16.31
CA PRO A 66 0.13 -0.94 16.86
C PRO A 66 -1.29 -0.94 16.31
N ALA A 67 -1.88 0.24 16.11
CA ALA A 67 -3.24 0.35 15.58
C ALA A 67 -3.33 -0.22 14.15
N VAL A 68 -2.31 0.00 13.34
CA VAL A 68 -2.24 -0.49 11.96
C VAL A 68 -2.01 -1.99 11.94
N VAL A 69 -1.07 -2.47 12.75
CA VAL A 69 -0.79 -3.90 12.85
C VAL A 69 -2.05 -4.66 13.28
N GLU A 70 -2.76 -4.15 14.26
CA GLU A 70 -3.97 -4.80 14.75
C GLU A 70 -5.09 -4.79 13.72
N ALA A 71 -5.26 -3.67 12.99
CA ALA A 71 -6.34 -3.54 12.02
C ALA A 71 -6.13 -4.39 10.76
N TYR A 72 -4.89 -4.55 10.32
CA TYR A 72 -4.60 -5.19 9.04
C TYR A 72 -3.86 -6.51 9.19
N LEU A 73 -2.85 -6.57 10.04
CA LEU A 73 -2.03 -7.77 10.21
C LEU A 73 -2.57 -8.69 11.30
N GLY A 74 -3.17 -8.14 12.34
CA GLY A 74 -3.77 -8.90 13.41
C GLY A 74 -4.93 -9.76 12.93
N LEU A 75 -5.71 -9.27 11.97
CA LEU A 75 -6.82 -10.01 11.38
C LEU A 75 -6.35 -11.22 10.60
N ALA A 76 -5.15 -11.17 10.03
CA ALA A 76 -4.59 -12.28 9.27
C ALA A 76 -4.21 -13.46 10.17
N HIS A 77 -4.07 -13.22 11.46
CA HIS A 77 -3.70 -14.24 12.45
C HIS A 77 -4.86 -14.73 13.30
N ALA A 78 -6.03 -14.15 13.08
CA ALA A 78 -7.24 -14.49 13.85
C ALA A 78 -7.90 -15.80 13.42
#